data_13f64d457345d07f2ef466f8a1e6bffd
#
_entry.id   13f64d457345d07f2ef466f8a1e6bffd
#
_cell.length_a   1.000
_cell.length_b   1.000
_cell.length_c   1.000
_cell.angle_alpha   90.00
_cell.angle_beta   90.00
_cell.angle_gamma   90.00
#
_symmetry.space_group_name_H-M   'P 1'
#
loop_
_entity.id
_entity.type
_entity.pdbx_description
1 polymer ?
#
loop_
_entity_poly.entity_id
_entity_poly.type
_entity_poly.pdbx_seq_one_letter_code
_entity_poly.pdbx_strand_id
1 'polypeptide(L)'
;MEPWFQKEMELSKEIVKSAKDVSNKAIIFIGRTAGEDKDNQATEGGYYLTQDELSMIKEVTSVFEDVTIVLNVGNIIDMSFSVKYNDKIKSILYAWHGGMEGGNALADVLCGDVTPSGKLAGTIAKEISDYPSDSNFGDDRVNLYEEDIYVGYRYFETFKKDSVLYPFGYGLSYTTFESTVISSKVSDNEVVISVEVINTGSVKGKEVIQVYVSAP
;
A
#
# COMPACT_ATOMS: atom_id res chain seq x y z
N MET A 1 4.04 19.62 -19.65
CA MET A 1 3.99 18.24 -19.08
C MET A 1 3.02 18.32 -17.91
N GLU A 2 2.02 17.47 -17.87
CA GLU A 2 1.04 17.47 -16.78
C GLU A 2 1.72 17.06 -15.47
N PRO A 3 1.32 17.64 -14.33
CA PRO A 3 1.87 17.25 -13.05
C PRO A 3 1.44 15.82 -12.68
N TRP A 4 2.21 15.16 -11.82
CA TRP A 4 1.91 13.82 -11.32
C TRP A 4 0.67 13.75 -10.43
N PHE A 5 0.24 14.88 -9.92
CA PHE A 5 -0.84 15.00 -8.95
C PHE A 5 -1.74 16.18 -9.33
N GLN A 6 -2.97 16.12 -8.89
CA GLN A 6 -3.86 17.27 -8.89
C GLN A 6 -3.54 18.14 -7.68
N LYS A 7 -3.57 19.48 -7.86
CA LYS A 7 -3.40 20.36 -6.72
C LYS A 7 -4.59 20.24 -5.79
N GLU A 8 -4.30 19.91 -4.53
CA GLU A 8 -5.32 19.81 -3.50
C GLU A 8 -5.88 21.19 -3.13
N MET A 9 -7.14 21.19 -2.72
CA MET A 9 -7.77 22.39 -2.17
C MET A 9 -7.25 22.60 -0.74
N GLU A 10 -6.88 23.84 -0.43
CA GLU A 10 -6.53 24.21 0.95
C GLU A 10 -7.74 24.01 1.88
N LEU A 11 -7.58 23.19 2.91
CA LEU A 11 -8.60 22.95 3.91
C LEU A 11 -8.48 23.92 5.07
N SER A 12 -9.47 24.82 5.21
CA SER A 12 -9.55 25.65 6.40
C SER A 12 -10.07 24.84 7.61
N LYS A 13 -9.71 25.29 8.80
CA LYS A 13 -10.19 24.68 10.05
C LYS A 13 -11.71 24.70 10.18
N GLU A 14 -12.36 25.72 9.62
CA GLU A 14 -13.82 25.86 9.61
C GLU A 14 -14.48 24.78 8.76
N ILE A 15 -13.91 24.48 7.58
CA ILE A 15 -14.38 23.40 6.69
C ILE A 15 -14.28 22.06 7.42
N VAL A 16 -13.13 21.75 8.03
CA VAL A 16 -12.93 20.48 8.74
C VAL A 16 -13.86 20.34 9.93
N LYS A 17 -14.09 21.42 10.69
CA LYS A 17 -15.06 21.42 11.81
C LYS A 17 -16.48 21.22 11.33
N SER A 18 -16.91 21.88 10.27
CA SER A 18 -18.27 21.71 9.73
C SER A 18 -18.49 20.29 9.21
N ALA A 19 -17.48 19.64 8.65
CA ALA A 19 -17.55 18.23 8.29
C ALA A 19 -17.71 17.33 9.52
N LYS A 20 -17.05 17.65 10.62
CA LYS A 20 -17.19 16.90 11.89
C LYS A 20 -18.59 16.99 12.47
N ASP A 21 -19.31 18.08 12.26
CA ASP A 21 -20.71 18.23 12.70
C ASP A 21 -21.66 17.26 11.95
N VAL A 22 -21.24 16.79 10.76
CA VAL A 22 -22.03 15.88 9.93
C VAL A 22 -21.63 14.41 10.14
N SER A 23 -20.34 14.12 10.38
CA SER A 23 -19.82 12.76 10.49
C SER A 23 -18.73 12.66 11.56
N ASN A 24 -18.64 11.49 12.19
CA ASN A 24 -17.54 11.14 13.09
C ASN A 24 -16.36 10.47 12.38
N LYS A 25 -16.53 10.13 11.09
CA LYS A 25 -15.51 9.48 10.25
C LYS A 25 -15.13 10.40 9.10
N ALA A 26 -13.88 10.34 8.71
CA ALA A 26 -13.37 11.05 7.53
C ALA A 26 -12.66 10.07 6.59
N ILE A 27 -12.81 10.32 5.28
CA ILE A 27 -12.06 9.61 4.25
C ILE A 27 -11.22 10.65 3.50
N ILE A 28 -9.92 10.42 3.43
CA ILE A 28 -8.97 11.22 2.67
C ILE A 28 -8.58 10.45 1.43
N PHE A 29 -8.68 11.07 0.26
CA PHE A 29 -8.17 10.52 -1.00
C PHE A 29 -6.86 11.20 -1.35
N ILE A 30 -5.83 10.41 -1.65
CA ILE A 30 -4.57 10.88 -2.23
C ILE A 30 -4.46 10.25 -3.60
N GLY A 31 -4.35 11.10 -4.63
CA GLY A 31 -4.29 10.68 -6.02
C GLY A 31 -2.97 11.00 -6.68
N ARG A 32 -2.54 10.15 -7.60
CA ARG A 32 -1.46 10.40 -8.55
C ARG A 32 -1.96 10.08 -9.94
N THR A 33 -1.52 10.83 -10.93
CA THR A 33 -1.80 10.48 -12.32
C THR A 33 -1.06 9.20 -12.69
N ALA A 34 -1.61 8.43 -13.63
CA ALA A 34 -0.90 7.30 -14.21
C ALA A 34 0.39 7.79 -14.88
N GLY A 35 1.50 7.18 -14.54
CA GLY A 35 2.82 7.57 -15.02
C GLY A 35 3.46 6.49 -15.86
N GLU A 36 2.73 5.92 -16.84
CA GLU A 36 3.21 4.82 -17.67
C GLU A 36 4.54 5.14 -18.38
N ASP A 37 4.71 6.40 -18.76
CA ASP A 37 5.88 6.91 -19.47
C ASP A 37 6.83 7.75 -18.59
N LYS A 38 6.69 7.65 -17.28
CA LYS A 38 7.50 8.39 -16.31
C LYS A 38 7.87 7.50 -15.14
N ASP A 39 9.13 7.57 -14.76
CA ASP A 39 9.61 6.95 -13.52
C ASP A 39 9.13 7.73 -12.28
N ASN A 40 8.90 7.02 -11.19
CA ASN A 40 8.62 7.66 -9.92
C ASN A 40 9.86 8.42 -9.44
N GLN A 41 9.66 9.63 -8.96
CA GLN A 41 10.75 10.51 -8.53
C GLN A 41 10.64 10.80 -7.03
N ALA A 42 11.80 10.92 -6.37
CA ALA A 42 11.90 11.32 -4.96
C ALA A 42 11.60 12.83 -4.76
N THR A 43 10.43 13.26 -5.24
CA THR A 43 9.98 14.66 -5.20
C THR A 43 8.58 14.76 -4.60
N GLU A 44 8.20 15.97 -4.17
CA GLU A 44 6.81 16.25 -3.76
C GLU A 44 5.84 15.98 -4.91
N GLY A 45 4.75 15.27 -4.62
CA GLY A 45 3.76 14.86 -5.61
C GLY A 45 4.16 13.68 -6.49
N GLY A 46 5.42 13.23 -6.40
CA GLY A 46 5.89 11.93 -6.85
C GLY A 46 5.84 10.92 -5.70
N TYR A 47 7.02 10.51 -5.21
CA TYR A 47 7.13 9.63 -4.05
C TYR A 47 6.67 10.32 -2.76
N TYR A 48 7.13 11.55 -2.50
CA TYR A 48 6.74 12.29 -1.30
C TYR A 48 5.37 12.96 -1.45
N LEU A 49 4.67 13.08 -0.33
CA LEU A 49 3.45 13.87 -0.27
C LEU A 49 3.76 15.35 -0.47
N THR A 50 2.82 16.06 -1.10
CA THR A 50 2.90 17.53 -1.19
C THR A 50 2.62 18.19 0.16
N GLN A 51 2.99 19.47 0.30
CA GLN A 51 2.69 20.22 1.51
C GLN A 51 1.17 20.35 1.72
N ASP A 52 0.39 20.45 0.64
CA ASP A 52 -1.07 20.52 0.71
C ASP A 52 -1.66 19.19 1.24
N GLU A 53 -1.17 18.04 0.76
CA GLU A 53 -1.57 16.70 1.24
C GLU A 53 -1.19 16.49 2.72
N LEU A 54 0.03 16.87 3.09
CA LEU A 54 0.48 16.79 4.49
C LEU A 54 -0.36 17.68 5.42
N SER A 55 -0.71 18.89 4.95
CA SER A 55 -1.58 19.81 5.66
C SER A 55 -3.00 19.23 5.80
N MET A 56 -3.55 18.67 4.73
CA MET A 56 -4.86 18.00 4.74
C MET A 56 -4.91 16.87 5.77
N ILE A 57 -3.94 15.97 5.76
CA ILE A 57 -3.86 14.87 6.73
C ILE A 57 -3.79 15.45 8.16
N LYS A 58 -2.95 16.45 8.39
CA LYS A 58 -2.79 17.07 9.70
C LYS A 58 -4.08 17.72 10.19
N GLU A 59 -4.73 18.53 9.37
CA GLU A 59 -5.96 19.24 9.78
C GLU A 59 -7.10 18.25 10.02
N VAL A 60 -7.28 17.24 9.18
CA VAL A 60 -8.32 16.22 9.36
C VAL A 60 -8.06 15.39 10.62
N THR A 61 -6.83 14.89 10.82
CA THR A 61 -6.47 14.08 12.00
C THR A 61 -6.49 14.88 13.31
N SER A 62 -6.42 16.20 13.24
CA SER A 62 -6.57 17.07 14.43
C SER A 62 -8.00 17.11 14.96
N VAL A 63 -9.00 16.74 14.14
CA VAL A 63 -10.44 16.83 14.45
C VAL A 63 -11.11 15.47 14.48
N PHE A 64 -10.70 14.55 13.62
CA PHE A 64 -11.30 13.22 13.48
C PHE A 64 -10.44 12.16 14.18
N GLU A 65 -11.10 11.25 14.87
CA GLU A 65 -10.48 10.09 15.54
C GLU A 65 -10.55 8.80 14.69
N ASP A 66 -11.36 8.81 13.64
CA ASP A 66 -11.57 7.68 12.74
C ASP A 66 -11.38 8.18 11.31
N VAL A 67 -10.16 8.03 10.82
CA VAL A 67 -9.74 8.48 9.47
C VAL A 67 -9.35 7.26 8.65
N THR A 68 -9.92 7.17 7.46
CA THR A 68 -9.52 6.22 6.41
C THR A 68 -8.78 6.99 5.32
N ILE A 69 -7.62 6.50 4.89
CA ILE A 69 -6.91 7.05 3.75
C ILE A 69 -7.03 6.09 2.57
N VAL A 70 -7.39 6.62 1.42
CA VAL A 70 -7.46 5.91 0.15
C VAL A 70 -6.36 6.43 -0.76
N LEU A 71 -5.48 5.53 -1.18
CA LEU A 71 -4.37 5.81 -2.09
C LEU A 71 -4.74 5.36 -3.51
N ASN A 72 -5.18 6.30 -4.33
CA ASN A 72 -5.44 6.09 -5.75
C ASN A 72 -4.18 6.45 -6.56
N VAL A 73 -3.17 5.60 -6.48
CA VAL A 73 -1.83 5.85 -7.01
C VAL A 73 -1.32 4.63 -7.75
N GLY A 74 -0.51 4.80 -8.78
CA GLY A 74 0.05 3.70 -9.59
C GLY A 74 1.36 3.16 -9.05
N ASN A 75 2.07 3.94 -8.23
CA ASN A 75 3.37 3.60 -7.66
C ASN A 75 3.30 3.60 -6.13
N ILE A 76 4.33 3.08 -5.48
CA ILE A 76 4.50 3.28 -4.03
C ILE A 76 4.81 4.76 -3.75
N ILE A 77 4.32 5.24 -2.63
CA ILE A 77 4.57 6.59 -2.12
C ILE A 77 5.08 6.54 -0.69
N ASP A 78 5.59 7.67 -0.19
CA ASP A 78 5.95 7.78 1.22
C ASP A 78 4.74 7.52 2.12
N MET A 79 4.88 6.51 2.98
CA MET A 79 3.85 6.07 3.94
C MET A 79 4.16 6.50 5.38
N SER A 80 5.11 7.40 5.61
CA SER A 80 5.52 7.87 6.94
C SER A 80 4.36 8.45 7.77
N PHE A 81 3.36 9.01 7.10
CA PHE A 81 2.13 9.49 7.75
C PHE A 81 1.38 8.38 8.50
N SER A 82 1.48 7.13 8.05
CA SER A 82 0.80 5.99 8.68
C SER A 82 1.34 5.70 10.08
N VAL A 83 2.61 5.96 10.30
CA VAL A 83 3.25 5.85 11.62
C VAL A 83 2.96 7.09 12.47
N LYS A 84 3.09 8.26 11.87
CA LYS A 84 2.92 9.55 12.56
C LYS A 84 1.52 9.76 13.13
N TYR A 85 0.49 9.29 12.44
CA TYR A 85 -0.93 9.47 12.81
C TYR A 85 -1.65 8.14 13.07
N ASN A 86 -0.92 7.13 13.54
CA ASN A 86 -1.43 5.76 13.75
C ASN A 86 -2.58 5.67 14.77
N ASP A 87 -2.70 6.64 15.67
CA ASP A 87 -3.79 6.75 16.63
C ASP A 87 -5.10 7.28 16.01
N LYS A 88 -5.03 7.99 14.87
CA LYS A 88 -6.16 8.62 14.16
C LYS A 88 -6.52 7.90 12.86
N ILE A 89 -5.51 7.44 12.13
CA ILE A 89 -5.72 6.69 10.89
C ILE A 89 -6.03 5.24 11.24
N LYS A 90 -7.28 4.83 11.05
CA LYS A 90 -7.75 3.48 11.39
C LYS A 90 -7.61 2.50 10.25
N SER A 91 -7.59 2.99 9.02
CA SER A 91 -7.38 2.16 7.83
C SER A 91 -6.72 2.92 6.69
N ILE A 92 -5.98 2.20 5.89
CA ILE A 92 -5.38 2.69 4.64
C ILE A 92 -5.75 1.68 3.56
N LEU A 93 -6.42 2.15 2.51
CA LEU A 93 -6.75 1.36 1.34
C LEU A 93 -5.85 1.76 0.18
N TYR A 94 -4.95 0.86 -0.19
CA TYR A 94 -4.11 1.02 -1.38
C TYR A 94 -4.93 0.58 -2.60
N ALA A 95 -5.65 1.54 -3.20
CA ALA A 95 -6.62 1.26 -4.25
C ALA A 95 -5.99 1.05 -5.62
N TRP A 96 -4.73 1.49 -5.80
CA TRP A 96 -4.05 1.54 -7.09
C TRP A 96 -4.86 2.34 -8.12
N HIS A 97 -4.70 2.05 -9.41
CA HIS A 97 -5.52 2.62 -10.48
C HIS A 97 -6.63 1.63 -10.86
N GLY A 98 -7.85 1.96 -10.53
CA GLY A 98 -9.03 1.21 -10.96
C GLY A 98 -9.36 1.44 -12.45
N GLY A 99 -10.03 0.47 -13.07
CA GLY A 99 -10.62 0.64 -14.40
C GLY A 99 -11.92 1.48 -14.36
N MET A 100 -12.75 1.35 -15.39
CA MET A 100 -14.00 2.10 -15.50
C MET A 100 -14.94 1.93 -14.29
N GLU A 101 -14.95 0.76 -13.67
CA GLU A 101 -15.75 0.45 -12.46
C GLU A 101 -14.97 0.67 -11.14
N GLY A 102 -13.79 1.29 -11.20
CA GLY A 102 -12.94 1.49 -10.04
C GLY A 102 -13.61 2.22 -8.88
N GLY A 103 -14.42 3.23 -9.18
CA GLY A 103 -15.19 3.96 -8.18
C GLY A 103 -16.25 3.09 -7.50
N ASN A 104 -16.97 2.27 -8.25
CA ASN A 104 -17.96 1.33 -7.70
C ASN A 104 -17.28 0.27 -6.83
N ALA A 105 -16.20 -0.35 -7.34
CA ALA A 105 -15.44 -1.35 -6.59
C ALA A 105 -14.86 -0.79 -5.27
N LEU A 106 -14.39 0.45 -5.30
CA LEU A 106 -13.89 1.14 -4.10
C LEU A 106 -15.02 1.40 -3.10
N ALA A 107 -16.18 1.85 -3.56
CA ALA A 107 -17.35 2.07 -2.72
C ALA A 107 -17.80 0.75 -2.05
N ASP A 108 -17.89 -0.35 -2.81
CA ASP A 108 -18.25 -1.66 -2.28
C ASP A 108 -17.31 -2.11 -1.14
N VAL A 109 -16.01 -1.87 -1.30
CA VAL A 109 -15.03 -2.16 -0.24
C VAL A 109 -15.23 -1.24 0.96
N LEU A 110 -15.36 0.07 0.76
CA LEU A 110 -15.52 1.03 1.84
C LEU A 110 -16.83 0.85 2.62
N CYS A 111 -17.90 0.42 1.94
CA CYS A 111 -19.19 0.11 2.58
C CYS A 111 -19.24 -1.28 3.21
N GLY A 112 -18.27 -2.14 2.92
CA GLY A 112 -18.22 -3.50 3.45
C GLY A 112 -19.02 -4.54 2.65
N ASP A 113 -19.53 -4.17 1.48
CA ASP A 113 -20.25 -5.09 0.58
C ASP A 113 -19.29 -6.12 -0.04
N VAL A 114 -18.05 -5.72 -0.23
CA VAL A 114 -16.95 -6.58 -0.69
C VAL A 114 -15.78 -6.54 0.30
N THR A 115 -15.33 -7.71 0.70
CA THR A 115 -14.17 -7.85 1.60
C THR A 115 -12.88 -7.72 0.79
N PRO A 116 -11.95 -6.82 1.17
CA PRO A 116 -10.66 -6.72 0.52
C PRO A 116 -9.85 -8.00 0.72
N SER A 117 -9.18 -8.46 -0.32
CA SER A 117 -8.34 -9.67 -0.31
C SER A 117 -7.00 -9.46 -1.00
N GLY A 118 -6.75 -8.26 -1.52
CA GLY A 118 -5.49 -7.91 -2.16
C GLY A 118 -4.34 -7.91 -1.16
N LYS A 119 -3.17 -8.32 -1.64
CA LYS A 119 -1.91 -8.25 -0.89
C LYS A 119 -0.93 -7.36 -1.64
N LEU A 120 -0.05 -6.67 -0.92
CA LEU A 120 0.97 -5.84 -1.54
C LEU A 120 1.89 -6.68 -2.43
N ALA A 121 2.04 -6.25 -3.68
CA ALA A 121 2.93 -6.89 -4.65
C ALA A 121 4.39 -6.40 -4.55
N GLY A 122 4.68 -5.52 -3.62
CA GLY A 122 6.01 -4.99 -3.33
C GLY A 122 6.20 -4.71 -1.86
N THR A 123 7.45 -4.55 -1.43
CA THR A 123 7.80 -4.09 -0.09
C THR A 123 7.72 -2.58 -0.05
N ILE A 124 7.08 -2.01 0.97
CA ILE A 124 7.11 -0.57 1.25
C ILE A 124 8.12 -0.34 2.36
N ALA A 125 9.21 0.34 2.02
CA ALA A 125 10.26 0.71 2.96
C ALA A 125 9.89 1.98 3.74
N LYS A 126 10.63 2.25 4.81
CA LYS A 126 10.47 3.47 5.63
C LYS A 126 10.90 4.71 4.87
N GLU A 127 11.98 4.59 4.08
CA GLU A 127 12.58 5.68 3.33
C GLU A 127 12.88 5.20 1.88
N ILE A 128 12.85 6.12 0.92
CA ILE A 128 13.19 5.78 -0.46
C ILE A 128 14.65 5.30 -0.59
N SER A 129 15.55 5.86 0.20
CA SER A 129 16.96 5.49 0.25
C SER A 129 17.22 4.08 0.83
N ASP A 130 16.20 3.42 1.34
CA ASP A 130 16.31 2.01 1.77
C ASP A 130 16.23 1.03 0.61
N TYR A 131 15.76 1.48 -0.56
CA TYR A 131 15.75 0.65 -1.77
C TYR A 131 17.14 0.60 -2.39
N PRO A 132 17.66 -0.60 -2.72
CA PRO A 132 19.04 -0.73 -3.21
C PRO A 132 19.28 -0.02 -4.53
N SER A 133 18.27 0.14 -5.37
CA SER A 133 18.33 0.83 -6.65
C SER A 133 18.28 2.35 -6.58
N ASP A 134 17.98 2.96 -5.42
CA ASP A 134 17.81 4.41 -5.31
C ASP A 134 19.04 5.21 -5.77
N SER A 135 20.24 4.70 -5.48
CA SER A 135 21.50 5.39 -5.79
C SER A 135 21.88 5.37 -7.27
N ASN A 136 21.34 4.43 -8.06
CA ASN A 136 21.71 4.23 -9.47
C ASN A 136 20.51 4.20 -10.43
N PHE A 137 19.32 4.53 -9.93
CA PHE A 137 18.10 4.55 -10.71
C PHE A 137 18.08 5.74 -11.68
N GLY A 138 17.71 5.47 -12.93
CA GLY A 138 17.47 6.51 -13.94
C GLY A 138 18.71 7.02 -14.67
N ASP A 139 19.83 6.28 -14.68
CA ASP A 139 20.96 6.59 -15.54
C ASP A 139 20.63 6.23 -17.02
N ASP A 140 20.71 7.24 -17.92
CA ASP A 140 20.37 7.07 -19.35
C ASP A 140 21.42 6.28 -20.12
N ARG A 141 22.61 6.07 -19.59
CA ARG A 141 23.74 5.45 -20.32
C ARG A 141 24.07 4.05 -19.86
N VAL A 142 23.94 3.81 -18.57
CA VAL A 142 24.33 2.54 -17.96
C VAL A 142 23.29 2.15 -16.91
N ASN A 143 22.74 0.95 -17.05
CA ASN A 143 21.91 0.36 -16.03
C ASN A 143 22.70 -0.71 -15.29
N LEU A 144 23.03 -0.45 -14.03
CA LEU A 144 23.77 -1.36 -13.18
C LEU A 144 22.81 -2.25 -12.40
N TYR A 145 22.85 -3.57 -12.65
CA TYR A 145 22.04 -4.57 -11.94
C TYR A 145 22.66 -4.93 -10.58
N GLU A 146 22.79 -3.95 -9.70
CA GLU A 146 23.43 -4.13 -8.38
C GLU A 146 22.63 -5.05 -7.45
N GLU A 147 21.34 -5.13 -7.67
CA GLU A 147 20.45 -5.97 -6.83
C GLU A 147 20.66 -7.46 -7.11
N ASP A 148 21.14 -7.83 -8.30
CA ASP A 148 21.30 -9.22 -8.75
C ASP A 148 20.02 -10.05 -8.46
N ILE A 149 20.13 -11.16 -7.72
CA ILE A 149 18.98 -11.98 -7.30
C ILE A 149 18.16 -11.36 -6.16
N TYR A 150 18.69 -10.34 -5.50
CA TYR A 150 18.08 -9.70 -4.33
C TYR A 150 17.12 -8.56 -4.71
N VAL A 151 16.24 -8.81 -5.68
CA VAL A 151 15.23 -7.84 -6.09
C VAL A 151 14.04 -7.85 -5.14
N GLY A 152 13.56 -6.66 -4.77
CA GLY A 152 12.36 -6.46 -3.98
C GLY A 152 12.45 -7.06 -2.57
N TYR A 153 11.46 -7.88 -2.19
CA TYR A 153 11.40 -8.46 -0.84
C TYR A 153 12.63 -9.30 -0.48
N ARG A 154 13.31 -9.93 -1.44
CA ARG A 154 14.51 -10.73 -1.19
C ARG A 154 15.62 -9.89 -0.58
N TYR A 155 15.79 -8.66 -1.07
CA TYR A 155 16.76 -7.73 -0.50
C TYR A 155 16.42 -7.38 0.96
N PHE A 156 15.19 -6.95 1.20
CA PHE A 156 14.77 -6.55 2.54
C PHE A 156 14.82 -7.70 3.53
N GLU A 157 14.33 -8.88 3.17
CA GLU A 157 14.37 -10.06 4.04
C GLU A 157 15.79 -10.51 4.38
N THR A 158 16.75 -10.26 3.48
CA THR A 158 18.14 -10.70 3.66
C THR A 158 18.97 -9.66 4.39
N PHE A 159 18.84 -8.36 4.02
CA PHE A 159 19.82 -7.34 4.43
C PHE A 159 19.22 -6.20 5.25
N LYS A 160 17.92 -5.88 5.10
CA LYS A 160 17.32 -4.66 5.67
C LYS A 160 15.91 -4.86 6.23
N LYS A 161 15.68 -5.92 7.02
CA LYS A 161 14.36 -6.17 7.63
C LYS A 161 13.82 -4.99 8.43
N ASP A 162 14.70 -4.32 9.16
CA ASP A 162 14.33 -3.19 10.02
C ASP A 162 13.89 -1.94 9.25
N SER A 163 14.20 -1.85 7.95
CA SER A 163 13.77 -0.76 7.07
C SER A 163 12.39 -1.00 6.45
N VAL A 164 11.75 -2.14 6.68
CA VAL A 164 10.44 -2.45 6.13
C VAL A 164 9.35 -1.78 6.96
N LEU A 165 8.47 -1.06 6.27
CA LEU A 165 7.25 -0.50 6.85
C LEU A 165 6.07 -1.45 6.62
N TYR A 166 5.86 -1.89 5.37
CA TYR A 166 4.88 -2.92 5.01
C TYR A 166 5.56 -3.96 4.11
N PRO A 167 5.59 -5.24 4.51
CA PRO A 167 6.27 -6.26 3.74
C PRO A 167 5.51 -6.65 2.47
N PHE A 168 6.22 -7.22 1.50
CA PHE A 168 5.61 -7.94 0.38
C PHE A 168 4.58 -8.95 0.89
N GLY A 169 3.44 -9.01 0.24
CA GLY A 169 2.36 -9.91 0.63
C GLY A 169 1.52 -9.44 1.82
N TYR A 170 1.81 -8.27 2.40
CA TYR A 170 0.97 -7.70 3.46
C TYR A 170 -0.40 -7.27 2.92
N GLY A 171 -1.42 -7.51 3.71
CA GLY A 171 -2.77 -7.03 3.44
C GLY A 171 -3.76 -7.61 4.45
N LEU A 172 -4.57 -6.73 5.01
CA LEU A 172 -5.64 -7.06 5.95
C LEU A 172 -6.95 -7.36 5.21
N SER A 173 -7.88 -7.95 5.92
CA SER A 173 -9.21 -8.32 5.44
C SER A 173 -10.25 -7.93 6.47
N TYR A 174 -11.54 -7.95 6.11
CA TYR A 174 -12.66 -7.80 7.08
C TYR A 174 -13.00 -9.12 7.77
N THR A 175 -12.29 -10.19 7.43
CA THR A 175 -12.40 -11.48 8.11
C THR A 175 -11.00 -12.02 8.42
N THR A 176 -10.94 -13.10 9.16
CA THR A 176 -9.69 -13.77 9.54
C THR A 176 -9.63 -15.17 8.97
N PHE A 177 -8.42 -15.64 8.72
CA PHE A 177 -8.18 -16.99 8.16
C PHE A 177 -7.14 -17.71 9.00
N GLU A 178 -7.29 -19.01 9.11
CA GLU A 178 -6.27 -19.93 9.56
C GLU A 178 -5.83 -20.79 8.39
N SER A 179 -4.52 -20.99 8.23
CA SER A 179 -3.94 -21.82 7.17
C SER A 179 -3.03 -22.87 7.77
N THR A 180 -3.27 -24.12 7.40
CA THR A 180 -2.50 -25.27 7.89
C THR A 180 -2.00 -26.11 6.73
N VAL A 181 -0.70 -26.42 6.72
CA VAL A 181 -0.14 -27.37 5.74
C VAL A 181 -0.55 -28.79 6.14
N ILE A 182 -1.39 -29.41 5.33
CA ILE A 182 -1.86 -30.79 5.55
C ILE A 182 -0.83 -31.81 5.08
N SER A 183 -0.21 -31.54 3.93
CA SER A 183 0.84 -32.42 3.41
C SER A 183 1.79 -31.68 2.49
N SER A 184 3.02 -32.14 2.41
CA SER A 184 4.01 -31.75 1.43
C SER A 184 4.67 -33.00 0.85
N LYS A 185 4.69 -33.10 -0.48
CA LYS A 185 5.33 -34.20 -1.22
C LYS A 185 6.29 -33.59 -2.23
N VAL A 186 7.50 -34.08 -2.23
CA VAL A 186 8.56 -33.68 -3.16
C VAL A 186 8.88 -34.88 -4.05
N SER A 187 8.90 -34.64 -5.34
CA SER A 187 9.42 -35.56 -6.36
C SER A 187 10.50 -34.88 -7.17
N ASP A 188 11.15 -35.57 -8.10
CA ASP A 188 12.29 -35.03 -8.85
C ASP A 188 11.98 -33.71 -9.60
N ASN A 189 10.73 -33.54 -10.02
CA ASN A 189 10.34 -32.40 -10.87
C ASN A 189 9.18 -31.56 -10.31
N GLU A 190 8.62 -31.90 -9.17
CA GLU A 190 7.50 -31.17 -8.60
C GLU A 190 7.47 -31.20 -7.07
N VAL A 191 6.88 -30.15 -6.51
CA VAL A 191 6.51 -30.08 -5.10
C VAL A 191 5.00 -29.91 -5.02
N VAL A 192 4.32 -30.83 -4.36
CA VAL A 192 2.88 -30.75 -4.12
C VAL A 192 2.64 -30.43 -2.66
N ILE A 193 2.00 -29.29 -2.41
CA ILE A 193 1.65 -28.82 -1.08
C ILE A 193 0.14 -28.75 -0.98
N SER A 194 -0.44 -29.43 0.00
CA SER A 194 -1.87 -29.33 0.32
C SER A 194 -2.02 -28.42 1.54
N VAL A 195 -2.81 -27.37 1.40
CA VAL A 195 -3.08 -26.40 2.45
C VAL A 195 -4.58 -26.38 2.72
N GLU A 196 -4.96 -26.51 3.98
CA GLU A 196 -6.31 -26.21 4.44
C GLU A 196 -6.38 -24.72 4.81
N VAL A 197 -7.41 -24.04 4.34
CA VAL A 197 -7.68 -22.63 4.65
C VAL A 197 -9.08 -22.53 5.23
N ILE A 198 -9.16 -22.07 6.47
CA ILE A 198 -10.42 -21.89 7.21
C ILE A 198 -10.68 -20.41 7.42
N ASN A 199 -11.84 -19.93 6.99
CA ASN A 199 -12.31 -18.60 7.38
C ASN A 199 -12.83 -18.68 8.83
N THR A 200 -12.12 -18.04 9.75
CA THR A 200 -12.42 -18.04 11.19
C THR A 200 -13.23 -16.82 11.63
N GLY A 201 -13.44 -15.87 10.73
CA GLY A 201 -14.28 -14.71 10.99
C GLY A 201 -15.73 -14.88 10.53
N SER A 202 -16.49 -13.81 10.56
CA SER A 202 -17.93 -13.82 10.30
C SER A 202 -18.32 -13.36 8.90
N VAL A 203 -17.37 -12.86 8.11
CA VAL A 203 -17.61 -12.28 6.78
C VAL A 203 -16.96 -13.14 5.71
N LYS A 204 -17.64 -13.27 4.57
CA LYS A 204 -17.06 -13.96 3.40
C LYS A 204 -15.86 -13.20 2.87
N GLY A 205 -14.76 -13.91 2.63
CA GLY A 205 -13.53 -13.31 2.09
C GLY A 205 -12.72 -14.32 1.27
N LYS A 206 -11.58 -13.85 0.77
CA LYS A 206 -10.58 -14.66 0.05
C LYS A 206 -9.23 -14.48 0.74
N GLU A 207 -8.43 -15.53 0.76
CA GLU A 207 -7.06 -15.48 1.29
C GLU A 207 -6.07 -15.86 0.19
N VAL A 208 -4.86 -15.31 0.28
CA VAL A 208 -3.75 -15.57 -0.63
C VAL A 208 -2.70 -16.42 0.09
N ILE A 209 -2.51 -17.64 -0.38
CA ILE A 209 -1.46 -18.52 0.12
C ILE A 209 -0.18 -18.24 -0.66
N GLN A 210 0.88 -17.88 0.05
CA GLN A 210 2.18 -17.58 -0.51
C GLN A 210 3.13 -18.75 -0.23
N VAL A 211 3.71 -19.31 -1.28
CA VAL A 211 4.68 -20.41 -1.17
C VAL A 211 6.04 -19.87 -1.58
N TYR A 212 7.00 -19.96 -0.67
CA TYR A 212 8.37 -19.52 -0.90
C TYR A 212 9.30 -20.73 -1.03
N VAL A 213 10.18 -20.67 -2.03
CA VAL A 213 11.18 -21.70 -2.29
C VAL A 213 12.56 -21.08 -2.18
N SER A 214 13.44 -21.69 -1.41
CA SER A 214 14.84 -21.31 -1.31
C SER A 214 15.69 -22.34 -2.05
N ALA A 215 16.62 -21.88 -2.85
CA ALA A 215 17.66 -22.72 -3.41
C ALA A 215 18.64 -23.16 -2.31
N PRO A 216 19.23 -24.36 -2.43
CA PRO A 216 20.23 -24.85 -1.50
C PRO A 216 21.51 -24.02 -1.53
#